data_6ad69e04e4c5199a9025bd44106698b0
#
_entry.id   6ad69e04e4c5199a9025bd44106698b0
#
_cell.length_a   1.000
_cell.length_b   1.000
_cell.length_c   1.000
_cell.angle_alpha   90.00
_cell.angle_beta   90.00
_cell.angle_gamma   90.00
#
_symmetry.space_group_name_H-M   'P 1'
#
loop_
_entity.id
_entity.type
_entity.pdbx_description
1 polymer ?
#
loop_
_entity_poly.entity_id
_entity_poly.type
_entity_poly.pdbx_seq_one_letter_code
_entity_poly.pdbx_strand_id
1 'polypeptide(L)'
;MKSLALIAAIILVGCITIPAAGMDLILPVEGVGTVSVPADTTTIIVSASSGTENMSQDQEAVRQTMDRALEALKAAGIRDNEITRDDSAALSSASSRREICQTINNKTVCDNSSIQATALTLSAMVKLNSTEKARIDELLDAAESAGASAYVAGYGLFNSTAAQSQARDKAVANARADAEQMAAAEGLRLGQVLNISDYGYPGDFYGGVLESSGKDMVDVTSYVIVTYELEM
;
A
#
# COMPACT_ATOMS: atom_id res chain seq x y z
N MET A 1 60.55 12.79 -75.22
CA MET A 1 60.74 13.60 -73.97
C MET A 1 59.51 13.43 -73.09
N LYS A 2 59.71 13.00 -71.94
CA LYS A 2 58.81 12.93 -70.78
C LYS A 2 57.64 11.94 -70.86
N SER A 3 57.94 10.76 -70.30
CA SER A 3 57.02 9.70 -69.83
C SER A 3 56.09 10.22 -68.77
N LEU A 4 54.80 9.95 -68.92
CA LEU A 4 53.82 10.07 -67.86
C LEU A 4 53.44 8.67 -67.40
N ALA A 5 54.00 8.27 -66.25
CA ALA A 5 53.64 7.02 -65.62
C ALA A 5 52.27 7.18 -64.93
N LEU A 6 51.30 6.41 -65.37
CA LEU A 6 49.99 6.31 -64.82
C LEU A 6 50.05 5.28 -63.66
N ILE A 7 50.03 5.75 -62.41
CA ILE A 7 49.89 4.90 -61.23
C ILE A 7 48.43 4.64 -61.00
N ALA A 8 47.97 3.44 -61.36
CA ALA A 8 46.63 2.95 -60.99
C ALA A 8 46.67 2.48 -59.54
N ALA A 9 46.14 3.30 -58.66
CA ALA A 9 45.90 2.91 -57.27
C ALA A 9 44.65 2.03 -57.23
N ILE A 10 44.83 0.73 -57.02
CA ILE A 10 43.76 -0.22 -56.74
C ILE A 10 43.37 -0.01 -55.29
N ILE A 11 42.26 0.71 -55.06
CA ILE A 11 41.64 0.79 -53.71
C ILE A 11 40.88 -0.53 -53.50
N LEU A 12 41.51 -1.47 -52.78
CA LEU A 12 40.86 -2.67 -52.25
C LEU A 12 39.93 -2.23 -51.12
N VAL A 13 38.65 -1.98 -51.44
CA VAL A 13 37.61 -1.81 -50.40
C VAL A 13 37.37 -3.18 -49.78
N GLY A 14 38.10 -3.45 -48.69
CA GLY A 14 37.81 -4.58 -47.86
C GLY A 14 36.44 -4.40 -47.23
N CYS A 15 35.44 -5.11 -47.69
CA CYS A 15 34.19 -5.28 -46.94
C CYS A 15 34.52 -5.94 -45.61
N ILE A 16 34.72 -5.13 -44.58
CA ILE A 16 34.69 -5.63 -43.22
C ILE A 16 33.25 -6.02 -42.97
N THR A 17 32.93 -7.27 -43.12
CA THR A 17 31.69 -7.86 -42.59
C THR A 17 31.86 -7.87 -41.06
N ILE A 18 31.38 -6.81 -40.43
CA ILE A 18 31.16 -6.81 -38.99
C ILE A 18 30.12 -7.91 -38.78
N PRO A 19 30.45 -9.01 -38.06
CA PRO A 19 29.39 -9.94 -37.64
C PRO A 19 28.39 -9.08 -36.85
N ALA A 20 27.15 -8.97 -37.35
CA ALA A 20 26.07 -8.50 -36.52
C ALA A 20 26.03 -9.45 -35.33
N ALA A 21 26.66 -9.06 -34.22
CA ALA A 21 26.41 -9.70 -32.97
C ALA A 21 24.89 -9.63 -32.82
N GLY A 22 24.23 -10.80 -32.84
CA GLY A 22 22.80 -10.86 -32.75
C GLY A 22 22.42 -10.05 -31.52
N MET A 23 21.80 -8.90 -31.71
CA MET A 23 21.15 -8.20 -30.62
C MET A 23 20.00 -9.13 -30.27
N ASP A 24 20.13 -9.81 -29.13
CA ASP A 24 19.02 -10.58 -28.57
C ASP A 24 17.85 -9.60 -28.46
N LEU A 25 16.84 -9.78 -29.27
CA LEU A 25 15.60 -9.00 -29.20
C LEU A 25 14.88 -9.47 -27.95
N ILE A 26 14.79 -8.59 -26.96
CA ILE A 26 14.14 -8.88 -25.68
C ILE A 26 12.92 -8.00 -25.47
N LEU A 27 11.89 -8.55 -24.85
CA LEU A 27 10.64 -7.86 -24.55
C LEU A 27 10.33 -8.01 -23.04
N PRO A 28 10.56 -6.97 -22.23
CA PRO A 28 10.06 -6.94 -20.87
C PRO A 28 8.59 -6.50 -20.87
N VAL A 29 7.74 -7.27 -20.22
CA VAL A 29 6.29 -7.02 -20.13
C VAL A 29 5.87 -7.09 -18.67
N GLU A 30 5.13 -6.09 -18.22
CA GLU A 30 4.50 -6.07 -16.91
C GLU A 30 3.19 -6.87 -16.95
N GLY A 31 2.98 -7.70 -15.94
CA GLY A 31 1.71 -8.38 -15.73
C GLY A 31 1.15 -8.06 -14.36
N VAL A 32 -0.14 -7.84 -14.31
CA VAL A 32 -0.89 -7.61 -13.07
C VAL A 32 -1.94 -8.70 -12.93
N GLY A 33 -1.99 -9.31 -11.74
CA GLY A 33 -3.01 -10.31 -11.42
C GLY A 33 -3.69 -9.99 -10.11
N THR A 34 -5.01 -9.95 -10.10
CA THR A 34 -5.82 -9.71 -8.91
C THR A 34 -6.75 -10.88 -8.64
N VAL A 35 -6.86 -11.26 -7.37
CA VAL A 35 -7.77 -12.29 -6.87
C VAL A 35 -8.55 -11.72 -5.72
N SER A 36 -9.88 -11.76 -5.81
CA SER A 36 -10.77 -11.40 -4.71
C SER A 36 -11.11 -12.64 -3.90
N VAL A 37 -10.88 -12.59 -2.60
CA VAL A 37 -11.18 -13.69 -1.67
C VAL A 37 -11.97 -13.18 -0.47
N PRO A 38 -12.80 -13.99 0.17
CA PRO A 38 -13.49 -13.59 1.39
C PRO A 38 -12.48 -13.21 2.48
N ALA A 39 -12.74 -12.09 3.17
CA ALA A 39 -11.99 -11.70 4.35
C ALA A 39 -12.26 -12.67 5.50
N ASP A 40 -11.24 -12.97 6.29
CA ASP A 40 -11.34 -13.80 7.49
C ASP A 40 -10.82 -13.09 8.76
N THR A 41 -10.26 -11.87 8.60
CA THR A 41 -9.80 -11.05 9.71
C THR A 41 -10.35 -9.63 9.62
N THR A 42 -10.47 -9.00 10.80
CA THR A 42 -10.81 -7.57 10.94
C THR A 42 -9.72 -6.88 11.73
N THR A 43 -9.28 -5.71 11.27
CA THR A 43 -8.37 -4.83 11.99
C THR A 43 -9.17 -3.68 12.60
N ILE A 44 -9.09 -3.56 13.93
CA ILE A 44 -9.72 -2.48 14.70
C ILE A 44 -8.61 -1.57 15.21
N ILE A 45 -8.76 -0.28 15.02
CA ILE A 45 -7.91 0.73 15.66
C ILE A 45 -8.64 1.26 16.89
N VAL A 46 -7.95 1.21 18.02
CA VAL A 46 -8.39 1.79 19.29
C VAL A 46 -7.50 2.99 19.58
N SER A 47 -8.10 4.13 19.90
CA SER A 47 -7.39 5.38 20.13
C SER A 47 -7.88 6.03 21.41
N ALA A 48 -6.93 6.41 22.26
CA ALA A 48 -7.19 7.25 23.42
C ALA A 48 -6.56 8.62 23.17
N SER A 49 -7.33 9.69 23.35
CA SER A 49 -6.86 11.05 23.15
C SER A 49 -7.26 11.98 24.29
N SER A 50 -6.42 12.95 24.57
CA SER A 50 -6.71 14.03 25.50
C SER A 50 -6.34 15.36 24.85
N GLY A 51 -7.24 16.33 24.96
CA GLY A 51 -6.96 17.71 24.53
C GLY A 51 -6.41 18.51 25.72
N THR A 52 -5.31 19.23 25.53
CA THR A 52 -4.50 19.61 26.67
C THR A 52 -4.15 21.07 26.81
N GLU A 53 -4.18 21.50 28.07
CA GLU A 53 -3.41 22.64 28.57
C GLU A 53 -2.17 22.19 29.37
N ASN A 54 -2.12 20.91 29.82
CA ASN A 54 -1.02 20.34 30.61
C ASN A 54 -0.58 18.96 30.08
N MET A 55 0.46 18.95 29.25
CA MET A 55 0.96 17.77 28.56
C MET A 55 1.29 16.57 29.49
N SER A 56 1.80 16.82 30.70
CA SER A 56 2.19 15.71 31.61
C SER A 56 0.97 15.00 32.21
N GLN A 57 -0.06 15.74 32.56
CA GLN A 57 -1.30 15.16 33.10
C GLN A 57 -2.07 14.42 32.00
N ASP A 58 -2.05 14.96 30.80
CA ASP A 58 -2.72 14.37 29.66
C ASP A 58 -2.06 13.09 29.18
N GLN A 59 -0.73 13.00 29.23
CA GLN A 59 -0.01 11.78 28.92
C GLN A 59 -0.40 10.62 29.86
N GLU A 60 -0.54 10.89 31.15
CA GLU A 60 -0.98 9.89 32.11
C GLU A 60 -2.45 9.52 31.89
N ALA A 61 -3.33 10.51 31.69
CA ALA A 61 -4.74 10.29 31.43
C ALA A 61 -4.99 9.44 30.15
N VAL A 62 -4.26 9.72 29.07
CA VAL A 62 -4.35 8.96 27.83
C VAL A 62 -3.86 7.54 28.00
N ARG A 63 -2.76 7.32 28.74
CA ARG A 63 -2.26 5.97 29.06
C ARG A 63 -3.27 5.18 29.85
N GLN A 64 -3.82 5.77 30.93
CA GLN A 64 -4.84 5.11 31.77
C GLN A 64 -6.10 4.77 30.97
N THR A 65 -6.51 5.64 30.05
CA THR A 65 -7.66 5.37 29.17
C THR A 65 -7.36 4.22 28.21
N MET A 66 -6.18 4.21 27.60
CA MET A 66 -5.76 3.13 26.72
C MET A 66 -5.67 1.80 27.48
N ASP A 67 -5.07 1.79 28.68
CA ASP A 67 -4.93 0.57 29.50
C ASP A 67 -6.32 0.02 29.88
N ARG A 68 -7.27 0.87 30.27
CA ARG A 68 -8.66 0.45 30.56
C ARG A 68 -9.35 -0.12 29.31
N ALA A 69 -9.15 0.51 28.14
CA ALA A 69 -9.73 0.01 26.90
C ALA A 69 -9.15 -1.36 26.51
N LEU A 70 -7.84 -1.55 26.64
CA LEU A 70 -7.22 -2.85 26.36
C LEU A 70 -7.65 -3.92 27.37
N GLU A 71 -7.82 -3.59 28.64
CA GLU A 71 -8.37 -4.51 29.63
C GLU A 71 -9.83 -4.90 29.32
N ALA A 72 -10.66 -3.93 28.89
CA ALA A 72 -12.02 -4.20 28.45
C ALA A 72 -12.08 -5.14 27.25
N LEU A 73 -11.21 -4.93 26.26
CA LEU A 73 -11.08 -5.80 25.09
C LEU A 73 -10.61 -7.22 25.47
N LYS A 74 -9.67 -7.35 26.40
CA LYS A 74 -9.25 -8.65 26.93
C LYS A 74 -10.37 -9.35 27.70
N ALA A 75 -11.13 -8.62 28.50
CA ALA A 75 -12.33 -9.15 29.17
C ALA A 75 -13.40 -9.62 28.17
N ALA A 76 -13.50 -8.94 27.03
CA ALA A 76 -14.31 -9.36 25.90
C ALA A 76 -13.65 -10.49 25.06
N GLY A 77 -12.52 -11.07 25.48
CA GLY A 77 -11.90 -12.28 24.93
C GLY A 77 -10.84 -12.05 23.85
N ILE A 78 -10.33 -10.83 23.69
CA ILE A 78 -9.15 -10.56 22.85
C ILE A 78 -7.89 -11.03 23.57
N ARG A 79 -6.98 -11.68 22.84
CA ARG A 79 -5.71 -12.19 23.35
C ARG A 79 -4.59 -11.17 23.19
N ASP A 80 -3.58 -11.23 24.04
CA ASP A 80 -2.43 -10.31 23.98
C ASP A 80 -1.71 -10.32 22.62
N ASN A 81 -1.64 -11.46 21.96
CA ASN A 81 -1.01 -11.59 20.65
C ASN A 81 -1.86 -11.05 19.49
N GLU A 82 -3.10 -10.66 19.74
CA GLU A 82 -4.00 -10.01 18.79
C GLU A 82 -3.93 -8.47 18.91
N ILE A 83 -3.21 -7.98 19.92
CA ILE A 83 -3.04 -6.55 20.22
C ILE A 83 -1.62 -6.13 19.84
N THR A 84 -1.52 -5.12 18.99
CA THR A 84 -0.26 -4.40 18.74
C THR A 84 -0.41 -2.98 19.24
N ARG A 85 0.32 -2.65 20.31
CA ARG A 85 0.29 -1.31 20.91
C ARG A 85 1.38 -0.45 20.29
N ASP A 86 1.02 0.76 19.89
CA ASP A 86 1.97 1.80 19.55
C ASP A 86 2.09 2.75 20.75
N ASP A 87 3.19 2.61 21.50
CA ASP A 87 3.48 3.46 22.67
C ASP A 87 4.08 4.82 22.28
N SER A 88 4.29 5.08 20.99
CA SER A 88 4.66 6.40 20.50
C SER A 88 3.44 7.32 20.51
N ALA A 89 3.42 8.23 21.49
CA ALA A 89 2.35 9.23 21.57
C ALA A 89 2.47 10.21 20.41
N ALA A 90 1.48 10.21 19.54
CA ALA A 90 1.39 11.19 18.45
C ALA A 90 0.81 12.49 18.98
N LEU A 91 1.58 13.57 18.84
CA LEU A 91 1.07 14.95 19.04
C LEU A 91 0.41 15.40 17.74
N SER A 92 -0.90 15.53 17.77
CA SER A 92 -1.64 16.18 16.69
C SER A 92 -1.99 17.62 17.09
N SER A 93 -1.53 18.60 16.33
CA SER A 93 -1.97 19.99 16.49
C SER A 93 -2.96 20.32 15.38
N ALA A 94 -4.20 20.60 15.77
CA ALA A 94 -5.19 21.17 14.86
C ALA A 94 -5.31 22.65 15.12
N SER A 95 -4.99 23.48 14.12
CA SER A 95 -5.30 24.90 14.15
C SER A 95 -6.61 25.14 13.40
N SER A 96 -7.68 25.50 14.11
CA SER A 96 -8.89 26.00 13.48
C SER A 96 -8.92 27.53 13.56
N ARG A 97 -9.01 28.17 12.39
CA ARG A 97 -9.26 29.60 12.32
C ARG A 97 -10.77 29.80 12.39
N ARG A 98 -11.28 30.35 13.49
CA ARG A 98 -12.69 30.68 13.66
C ARG A 98 -12.82 32.20 13.60
N GLU A 99 -13.54 32.69 12.59
CA GLU A 99 -13.93 34.09 12.53
C GLU A 99 -15.22 34.24 13.32
N ILE A 100 -15.17 34.97 14.44
CA ILE A 100 -16.33 35.28 15.24
C ILE A 100 -16.68 36.76 14.99
N CYS A 101 -17.76 36.97 14.25
CA CYS A 101 -18.27 38.33 13.97
C CYS A 101 -19.39 38.68 14.94
N GLN A 102 -19.28 39.80 15.62
CA GLN A 102 -20.31 40.37 16.45
C GLN A 102 -20.73 41.76 15.92
N THR A 103 -22.04 41.99 15.84
CA THR A 103 -22.56 43.31 15.45
C THR A 103 -22.88 44.10 16.71
N ILE A 104 -22.07 45.13 16.98
CA ILE A 104 -22.24 46.07 18.09
C ILE A 104 -22.49 47.45 17.51
N ASN A 105 -23.61 48.08 17.89
CA ASN A 105 -24.00 49.45 17.43
C ASN A 105 -23.99 49.57 15.89
N ASN A 106 -24.60 48.63 15.19
CA ASN A 106 -24.68 48.58 13.72
C ASN A 106 -23.33 48.50 13.01
N LYS A 107 -22.24 48.13 13.71
CA LYS A 107 -20.91 47.90 13.16
C LYS A 107 -20.50 46.45 13.42
N THR A 108 -20.26 45.71 12.36
CA THR A 108 -19.77 44.32 12.48
C THR A 108 -18.28 44.36 12.78
N VAL A 109 -17.91 43.81 13.92
CA VAL A 109 -16.50 43.60 14.33
C VAL A 109 -16.26 42.07 14.29
N CYS A 110 -15.30 41.65 13.46
CA CYS A 110 -14.88 40.25 13.36
C CYS A 110 -13.56 40.11 14.11
N ASP A 111 -13.51 39.13 15.01
CA ASP A 111 -12.28 38.73 15.71
C ASP A 111 -11.77 37.42 15.10
N ASN A 112 -10.54 37.44 14.63
CA ASN A 112 -9.84 36.27 14.12
C ASN A 112 -9.11 35.55 15.27
N SER A 113 -9.83 34.79 16.06
CA SER A 113 -9.17 33.92 17.06
C SER A 113 -8.73 32.63 16.44
N SER A 114 -7.42 32.37 16.43
CA SER A 114 -6.86 31.06 16.13
C SER A 114 -6.88 30.20 17.40
N ILE A 115 -7.74 29.22 17.44
CA ILE A 115 -7.70 28.20 18.50
C ILE A 115 -6.69 27.14 18.06
N GLN A 116 -5.57 27.06 18.77
CA GLN A 116 -4.66 25.92 18.65
C GLN A 116 -5.11 24.88 19.68
N ALA A 117 -5.69 23.79 19.18
CA ALA A 117 -5.95 22.61 20.00
C ALA A 117 -4.82 21.62 19.77
N THR A 118 -4.10 21.29 20.83
CA THR A 118 -3.11 20.21 20.82
C THR A 118 -3.75 19.00 21.47
N ALA A 119 -3.75 17.87 20.77
CA ALA A 119 -4.22 16.60 21.30
C ALA A 119 -3.08 15.59 21.33
N LEU A 120 -2.95 14.90 22.45
CA LEU A 120 -2.08 13.73 22.60
C LEU A 120 -2.92 12.49 22.34
N THR A 121 -2.46 11.63 21.44
CA THR A 121 -3.16 10.40 21.07
C THR A 121 -2.23 9.20 21.18
N LEU A 122 -2.70 8.14 21.85
CA LEU A 122 -2.14 6.81 21.80
C LEU A 122 -3.04 5.91 20.97
N SER A 123 -2.44 4.98 20.23
CA SER A 123 -3.18 4.03 19.39
C SER A 123 -2.76 2.60 19.68
N ALA A 124 -3.71 1.69 19.53
CA ALA A 124 -3.46 0.26 19.51
C ALA A 124 -4.23 -0.35 18.34
N MET A 125 -3.62 -1.34 17.70
CA MET A 125 -4.23 -2.14 16.65
C MET A 125 -4.64 -3.49 17.23
N VAL A 126 -5.87 -3.89 16.98
CA VAL A 126 -6.41 -5.20 17.36
C VAL A 126 -6.73 -5.97 16.09
N LYS A 127 -6.09 -7.11 15.89
CA LYS A 127 -6.34 -8.00 14.76
C LYS A 127 -7.23 -9.17 15.21
N LEU A 128 -8.49 -9.13 14.80
CA LEU A 128 -9.50 -10.13 15.10
C LEU A 128 -9.57 -11.19 13.99
N ASN A 129 -9.51 -12.47 14.33
CA ASN A 129 -9.71 -13.57 13.39
C ASN A 129 -11.21 -13.86 13.18
N SER A 130 -11.96 -12.83 12.82
CA SER A 130 -13.39 -12.90 12.53
C SER A 130 -13.82 -11.65 11.76
N THR A 131 -14.84 -11.81 10.92
CA THR A 131 -15.53 -10.71 10.23
C THR A 131 -16.98 -10.58 10.71
N GLU A 132 -17.34 -11.31 11.77
CA GLU A 132 -18.69 -11.31 12.32
C GLU A 132 -19.04 -9.95 12.93
N LYS A 133 -20.07 -9.30 12.37
CA LYS A 133 -20.46 -7.96 12.77
C LYS A 133 -20.79 -7.84 14.26
N ALA A 134 -21.54 -8.81 14.81
CA ALA A 134 -21.93 -8.77 16.22
C ALA A 134 -20.70 -8.79 17.16
N ARG A 135 -19.69 -9.56 16.80
CA ARG A 135 -18.42 -9.63 17.53
C ARG A 135 -17.62 -8.35 17.40
N ILE A 136 -17.60 -7.75 16.22
CA ILE A 136 -16.92 -6.47 15.99
C ILE A 136 -17.60 -5.37 16.81
N ASP A 137 -18.94 -5.26 16.72
CA ASP A 137 -19.71 -4.26 17.47
C ASP A 137 -19.49 -4.39 18.99
N GLU A 138 -19.47 -5.60 19.53
CA GLU A 138 -19.17 -5.87 20.95
C GLU A 138 -17.80 -5.30 21.38
N LEU A 139 -16.78 -5.47 20.54
CA LEU A 139 -15.43 -4.96 20.81
C LEU A 139 -15.34 -3.44 20.71
N LEU A 140 -16.02 -2.85 19.73
CA LEU A 140 -16.11 -1.39 19.61
C LEU A 140 -16.78 -0.79 20.83
N ASP A 141 -17.95 -1.34 21.25
CA ASP A 141 -18.69 -0.90 22.43
C ASP A 141 -17.87 -1.07 23.73
N ALA A 142 -17.08 -2.14 23.85
CA ALA A 142 -16.22 -2.37 25.01
C ALA A 142 -15.12 -1.29 25.12
N ALA A 143 -14.48 -0.94 24.00
CA ALA A 143 -13.44 0.11 23.96
C ALA A 143 -14.03 1.49 24.24
N GLU A 144 -15.20 1.81 23.64
CA GLU A 144 -15.90 3.09 23.83
C GLU A 144 -16.39 3.25 25.29
N SER A 145 -16.92 2.19 25.89
CA SER A 145 -17.34 2.19 27.29
C SER A 145 -16.18 2.45 28.27
N ALA A 146 -14.95 2.12 27.88
CA ALA A 146 -13.74 2.40 28.64
C ALA A 146 -13.20 3.84 28.41
N GLY A 147 -13.82 4.62 27.50
CA GLY A 147 -13.49 6.00 27.19
C GLY A 147 -12.50 6.17 26.03
N ALA A 148 -12.21 5.12 25.27
CA ALA A 148 -11.43 5.19 24.05
C ALA A 148 -12.36 5.31 22.82
N SER A 149 -11.83 5.78 21.71
CA SER A 149 -12.49 5.68 20.40
C SER A 149 -12.03 4.42 19.71
N ALA A 150 -12.94 3.69 19.06
CA ALA A 150 -12.61 2.52 18.29
C ALA A 150 -13.32 2.50 16.95
N TYR A 151 -12.66 1.98 15.91
CA TYR A 151 -13.26 1.84 14.59
C TYR A 151 -12.59 0.71 13.80
N VAL A 152 -13.33 0.16 12.84
CA VAL A 152 -12.80 -0.83 11.90
C VAL A 152 -11.90 -0.11 10.89
N ALA A 153 -10.61 -0.43 10.90
CA ALA A 153 -9.65 0.12 9.95
C ALA A 153 -9.68 -0.63 8.61
N GLY A 154 -10.03 -1.93 8.64
CA GLY A 154 -10.13 -2.73 7.42
C GLY A 154 -10.35 -4.21 7.71
N TYR A 155 -10.51 -4.94 6.62
CA TYR A 155 -10.63 -6.40 6.60
C TYR A 155 -9.42 -7.00 5.91
N GLY A 156 -9.06 -8.22 6.26
CA GLY A 156 -7.85 -8.86 5.74
C GLY A 156 -7.95 -10.38 5.74
N LEU A 157 -6.78 -10.99 5.54
CA LEU A 157 -6.60 -12.43 5.57
C LEU A 157 -5.64 -12.82 6.68
N PHE A 158 -5.98 -13.88 7.40
CA PHE A 158 -5.07 -14.50 8.37
C PHE A 158 -3.86 -15.12 7.65
N ASN A 159 -4.13 -15.77 6.51
CA ASN A 159 -3.11 -16.34 5.65
C ASN A 159 -3.39 -15.99 4.19
N SER A 160 -2.60 -15.09 3.64
CA SER A 160 -2.72 -14.63 2.25
C SER A 160 -1.95 -15.48 1.23
N THR A 161 -1.16 -16.47 1.66
CA THR A 161 -0.23 -17.23 0.80
C THR A 161 -0.90 -17.83 -0.44
N ALA A 162 -2.06 -18.47 -0.25
CA ALA A 162 -2.77 -19.09 -1.37
C ALA A 162 -3.31 -18.04 -2.36
N ALA A 163 -3.85 -16.93 -1.86
CA ALA A 163 -4.35 -15.84 -2.68
C ALA A 163 -3.20 -15.12 -3.43
N GLN A 164 -2.07 -14.91 -2.77
CA GLN A 164 -0.86 -14.36 -3.38
C GLN A 164 -0.33 -15.25 -4.51
N SER A 165 -0.31 -16.57 -4.30
CA SER A 165 0.09 -17.52 -5.36
C SER A 165 -0.84 -17.42 -6.57
N GLN A 166 -2.16 -17.41 -6.35
CA GLN A 166 -3.12 -17.29 -7.44
C GLN A 166 -3.03 -15.93 -8.16
N ALA A 167 -2.79 -14.85 -7.42
CA ALA A 167 -2.61 -13.52 -8.01
C ALA A 167 -1.35 -13.49 -8.88
N ARG A 168 -0.25 -14.10 -8.42
CA ARG A 168 1.01 -14.22 -9.17
C ARG A 168 0.82 -15.05 -10.44
N ASP A 169 0.13 -16.18 -10.36
CA ASP A 169 -0.16 -17.01 -11.53
C ASP A 169 -0.95 -16.24 -12.60
N LYS A 170 -1.94 -15.45 -12.18
CA LYS A 170 -2.68 -14.55 -13.08
C LYS A 170 -1.79 -13.47 -13.67
N ALA A 171 -0.92 -12.86 -12.86
CA ALA A 171 0.00 -11.81 -13.31
C ALA A 171 0.93 -12.33 -14.41
N VAL A 172 1.52 -13.52 -14.22
CA VAL A 172 2.38 -14.16 -15.22
C VAL A 172 1.60 -14.51 -16.49
N ALA A 173 0.37 -15.03 -16.35
CA ALA A 173 -0.48 -15.34 -17.50
C ALA A 173 -0.84 -14.07 -18.30
N ASN A 174 -1.16 -12.98 -17.64
CA ASN A 174 -1.46 -11.69 -18.29
C ASN A 174 -0.22 -11.13 -19.00
N ALA A 175 0.94 -11.11 -18.31
CA ALA A 175 2.20 -10.69 -18.95
C ALA A 175 2.50 -11.49 -20.22
N ARG A 176 2.25 -12.81 -20.21
CA ARG A 176 2.43 -13.63 -21.39
C ARG A 176 1.47 -13.29 -22.52
N ALA A 177 0.18 -13.10 -22.21
CA ALA A 177 -0.82 -12.75 -23.21
C ALA A 177 -0.51 -11.41 -23.89
N ASP A 178 -0.10 -10.42 -23.10
CA ASP A 178 0.30 -9.11 -23.60
C ASP A 178 1.58 -9.20 -24.44
N ALA A 179 2.57 -9.99 -24.01
CA ALA A 179 3.79 -10.22 -24.77
C ALA A 179 3.52 -10.90 -26.13
N GLU A 180 2.64 -11.90 -26.18
CA GLU A 180 2.22 -12.55 -27.43
C GLU A 180 1.56 -11.58 -28.40
N GLN A 181 0.71 -10.67 -27.90
CA GLN A 181 0.07 -9.63 -28.70
C GLN A 181 1.09 -8.61 -29.26
N MET A 182 2.02 -8.17 -28.40
CA MET A 182 3.06 -7.21 -28.81
C MET A 182 4.00 -7.83 -29.87
N ALA A 183 4.44 -9.06 -29.66
CA ALA A 183 5.30 -9.75 -30.63
C ALA A 183 4.59 -9.94 -31.99
N ALA A 184 3.33 -10.36 -31.97
CA ALA A 184 2.53 -10.55 -33.17
C ALA A 184 2.28 -9.24 -33.94
N ALA A 185 2.12 -8.11 -33.25
CA ALA A 185 1.92 -6.79 -33.89
C ALA A 185 3.14 -6.37 -34.73
N GLU A 186 4.33 -6.79 -34.30
CA GLU A 186 5.60 -6.52 -35.05
C GLU A 186 6.00 -7.67 -36.01
N GLY A 187 5.15 -8.68 -36.17
CA GLY A 187 5.43 -9.82 -37.03
C GLY A 187 6.48 -10.79 -36.45
N LEU A 188 6.72 -10.72 -35.14
CA LEU A 188 7.66 -11.57 -34.42
C LEU A 188 6.90 -12.65 -33.65
N ARG A 189 7.65 -13.65 -33.19
CA ARG A 189 7.14 -14.68 -32.28
C ARG A 189 7.72 -14.51 -30.91
N LEU A 190 6.92 -14.83 -29.90
CA LEU A 190 7.38 -14.86 -28.51
C LEU A 190 8.24 -16.11 -28.30
N GLY A 191 9.48 -15.92 -27.86
CA GLY A 191 10.45 -16.95 -27.54
C GLY A 191 10.38 -17.37 -26.07
N GLN A 192 11.52 -17.81 -25.53
CA GLN A 192 11.63 -18.27 -24.14
C GLN A 192 11.59 -17.13 -23.13
N VAL A 193 11.21 -17.48 -21.91
CA VAL A 193 11.33 -16.59 -20.76
C VAL A 193 12.80 -16.49 -20.35
N LEU A 194 13.32 -15.27 -20.30
CA LEU A 194 14.70 -14.99 -19.91
C LEU A 194 14.79 -14.61 -18.42
N ASN A 195 13.77 -13.91 -17.91
CA ASN A 195 13.74 -13.48 -16.50
C ASN A 195 12.30 -13.27 -16.03
N ILE A 196 12.06 -13.50 -14.75
CA ILE A 196 10.83 -13.12 -14.04
C ILE A 196 11.24 -12.37 -12.77
N SER A 197 10.77 -11.15 -12.63
CA SER A 197 10.93 -10.33 -11.43
C SER A 197 9.56 -10.14 -10.78
N ASP A 198 9.43 -10.56 -9.52
CA ASP A 198 8.26 -10.34 -8.69
C ASP A 198 8.52 -9.12 -7.80
N TYR A 199 7.68 -8.11 -7.87
CA TYR A 199 7.83 -6.87 -7.10
C TYR A 199 7.18 -6.95 -5.73
N GLY A 200 6.71 -8.11 -5.34
CA GLY A 200 6.04 -8.33 -4.06
C GLY A 200 4.68 -7.64 -4.00
N TYR A 201 3.99 -7.90 -2.93
CA TYR A 201 2.71 -7.29 -2.64
C TYR A 201 2.92 -5.98 -1.86
N PRO A 202 2.43 -4.80 -2.33
CA PRO A 202 2.58 -3.54 -1.60
C PRO A 202 1.98 -3.56 -0.19
N GLY A 203 1.06 -4.48 0.10
CA GLY A 203 0.41 -4.64 1.40
C GLY A 203 1.31 -5.13 2.53
N ASP A 204 2.45 -5.75 2.24
CA ASP A 204 3.40 -6.20 3.26
C ASP A 204 4.10 -5.02 3.97
N PHE A 205 4.11 -3.83 3.36
CA PHE A 205 4.74 -2.63 3.94
C PHE A 205 3.92 -1.97 5.06
N TYR A 206 2.60 -2.22 5.15
CA TYR A 206 1.70 -1.55 6.09
C TYR A 206 0.96 -2.50 7.03
N GLY A 207 1.55 -3.64 7.38
CA GLY A 207 0.97 -4.54 8.38
C GLY A 207 -0.27 -5.31 7.90
N GLY A 208 -0.40 -5.54 6.60
CA GLY A 208 -1.35 -6.51 6.06
C GLY A 208 -2.81 -6.05 6.00
N VAL A 209 -3.08 -4.75 6.05
CA VAL A 209 -4.43 -4.25 5.69
C VAL A 209 -4.52 -4.28 4.18
N LEU A 210 -5.13 -5.32 3.67
CA LEU A 210 -5.47 -5.45 2.25
C LEU A 210 -6.69 -4.56 1.99
N GLU A 211 -6.67 -3.76 0.93
CA GLU A 211 -7.83 -2.95 0.56
C GLU A 211 -9.03 -3.87 0.31
N SER A 212 -10.11 -3.68 1.06
CA SER A 212 -11.32 -4.46 0.83
C SER A 212 -12.09 -3.88 -0.36
N SER A 213 -12.34 -4.68 -1.37
CA SER A 213 -13.23 -4.32 -2.49
C SER A 213 -14.72 -4.29 -2.10
N GLY A 214 -15.03 -4.54 -0.83
CA GLY A 214 -16.37 -4.56 -0.25
C GLY A 214 -16.30 -5.04 1.20
N LYS A 215 -17.45 -5.11 1.86
CA LYS A 215 -17.53 -5.45 3.30
C LYS A 215 -16.94 -6.81 3.67
N ASP A 216 -16.83 -7.73 2.72
CA ASP A 216 -16.50 -9.14 3.02
C ASP A 216 -15.43 -9.72 2.09
N MET A 217 -14.83 -8.91 1.20
CA MET A 217 -13.87 -9.38 0.20
C MET A 217 -12.56 -8.60 0.30
N VAL A 218 -11.46 -9.28 0.05
CA VAL A 218 -10.11 -8.72 0.00
C VAL A 218 -9.53 -8.98 -1.37
N ASP A 219 -9.03 -7.94 -2.02
CA ASP A 219 -8.32 -8.02 -3.28
C ASP A 219 -6.83 -8.18 -3.04
N VAL A 220 -6.29 -9.31 -3.50
CA VAL A 220 -4.86 -9.60 -3.46
C VAL A 220 -4.30 -9.42 -4.86
N THR A 221 -3.40 -8.45 -5.03
CA THR A 221 -2.81 -8.11 -6.33
C THR A 221 -1.32 -8.44 -6.35
N SER A 222 -0.84 -9.05 -7.41
CA SER A 222 0.57 -9.29 -7.67
C SER A 222 1.02 -8.57 -8.94
N TYR A 223 2.24 -8.04 -8.92
CA TYR A 223 2.89 -7.37 -10.04
C TYR A 223 4.16 -8.13 -10.40
N VAL A 224 4.28 -8.53 -11.66
CA VAL A 224 5.46 -9.20 -12.18
C VAL A 224 5.96 -8.51 -13.42
N ILE A 225 7.28 -8.52 -13.65
CA ILE A 225 7.86 -8.22 -14.96
C ILE A 225 8.46 -9.51 -15.49
N VAL A 226 7.99 -9.92 -16.67
CA VAL A 226 8.51 -11.09 -17.38
C VAL A 226 9.25 -10.60 -18.63
N THR A 227 10.50 -11.00 -18.76
CA THR A 227 11.31 -10.69 -19.92
C THR A 227 11.36 -11.90 -20.83
N TYR A 228 10.97 -11.72 -22.07
CA TYR A 228 10.95 -12.75 -23.12
C TYR A 228 12.01 -12.45 -24.18
N GLU A 229 12.48 -13.50 -24.81
CA GLU A 229 13.17 -13.44 -26.08
C GLU A 229 12.14 -13.24 -27.21
N LEU A 230 12.50 -12.50 -28.25
CA LEU A 230 11.70 -12.39 -29.48
C LEU A 230 12.39 -13.11 -30.64
N GLU A 231 11.62 -13.92 -31.35
CA GLU A 231 12.07 -14.69 -32.51
C GLU A 231 11.48 -14.13 -33.81
N MET A 232 12.29 -14.12 -34.87
CA MET A 232 11.87 -13.74 -36.24
C MET A 232 11.10 -14.88 -36.92
#